data_01e19a05a934b3a6cc3d527d95de3960
#
_entry.id   01e19a05a934b3a6cc3d527d95de3960
#
_cell.length_a   1.000
_cell.length_b   1.000
_cell.length_c   1.000
_cell.angle_alpha   90.00
_cell.angle_beta   90.00
_cell.angle_gamma   90.00
#
_symmetry.space_group_name_H-M   'P 1'
#
loop_
_entity.id
_entity.type
_entity.pdbx_description
1 polymer ?
#
loop_
_entity_poly.entity_id
_entity_poly.type
_entity_poly.pdbx_seq_one_letter_code
_entity_poly.pdbx_strand_id
1 'polypeptide(L)'
;MNPSPLTPSSGLPRYTRIAGTGSLLPARRVSNAELAAELGAKGVETSDEWIVERTGIRARYFADAATTSSDLAAGAARNAIEAAGCLASDIDLIIVATSTPDMVFPSTACIVQHKLGIVGCPAFDVQAVCSGFVYALTVADAMIRTGTARRALVIGAEVFSRILDFNDRGTCVLFGDGAGAVVLEASDAPGLLATDLHADGRHVGILCVPGTVSGGQVLGDPLLKMDGQAVFKLAVGVLEASARAALAKAGRTAADIDWLIPHQANIRIMQSTARRLKMSMDKVIVTVDEHGNTSAASIPLALDVAVRSGRIQRGDTLMLEGVGGGFTWGAVLLDF
;
A
#
# COMPACT_ATOMS: atom_id res chain seq x y z
N MET A 1 14.93 -12.47 30.79
CA MET A 1 15.48 -11.21 31.31
C MET A 1 14.38 -10.16 31.11
N ASN A 2 13.95 -9.51 32.21
CA ASN A 2 12.95 -8.44 32.08
C ASN A 2 13.59 -7.26 31.34
N PRO A 3 12.92 -6.65 30.34
CA PRO A 3 13.40 -5.42 29.75
C PRO A 3 13.44 -4.32 30.82
N SER A 4 14.54 -3.59 30.88
CA SER A 4 14.66 -2.43 31.76
C SER A 4 13.54 -1.44 31.48
N PRO A 5 12.92 -0.85 32.51
CA PRO A 5 11.89 0.17 32.31
C PRO A 5 12.52 1.37 31.59
N LEU A 6 11.93 1.72 30.45
CA LEU A 6 12.30 2.90 29.68
C LEU A 6 12.06 4.13 30.55
N THR A 7 13.10 4.88 30.82
CA THR A 7 12.99 6.22 31.44
C THR A 7 12.19 7.11 30.51
N PRO A 8 11.05 7.70 30.92
CA PRO A 8 10.31 8.63 30.06
C PRO A 8 11.20 9.84 29.78
N SER A 9 11.53 10.06 28.52
CA SER A 9 11.97 11.38 28.07
C SER A 9 10.82 12.35 28.29
N SER A 10 11.07 13.56 28.69
CA SER A 10 10.14 14.59 29.11
C SER A 10 9.25 15.08 27.95
N GLY A 11 8.25 14.28 27.53
CA GLY A 11 7.23 14.63 26.55
C GLY A 11 6.98 13.53 25.52
N LEU A 12 5.72 13.45 25.03
CA LEU A 12 5.37 12.61 23.89
C LEU A 12 5.95 13.22 22.60
N PRO A 13 6.37 12.39 21.62
CA PRO A 13 6.89 12.88 20.35
C PRO A 13 5.80 13.70 19.60
N ARG A 14 6.22 14.81 19.00
CA ARG A 14 5.29 15.68 18.26
C ARG A 14 4.92 15.11 16.90
N TYR A 15 5.84 14.36 16.30
CA TYR A 15 5.73 13.82 14.95
C TYR A 15 6.26 12.39 14.90
N THR A 16 5.99 11.76 13.79
CA THR A 16 6.70 10.56 13.33
C THR A 16 7.36 10.87 11.99
N ARG A 17 8.46 10.18 11.68
CA ARG A 17 9.12 10.29 10.38
C ARG A 17 9.38 8.92 9.78
N ILE A 18 9.45 8.86 8.46
CA ILE A 18 9.92 7.66 7.75
C ILE A 18 11.45 7.62 7.85
N ALA A 19 11.98 6.64 8.58
CA ALA A 19 13.42 6.45 8.75
C ALA A 19 14.04 5.68 7.58
N GLY A 20 13.31 4.69 7.04
CA GLY A 20 13.77 3.87 5.92
C GLY A 20 12.62 3.30 5.13
N THR A 21 12.88 2.97 3.86
CA THR A 21 11.94 2.34 2.94
C THR A 21 12.50 1.04 2.40
N GLY A 22 11.64 0.11 2.00
CA GLY A 22 12.05 -1.14 1.38
C GLY A 22 10.93 -1.76 0.59
N SER A 23 11.26 -2.55 -0.41
CA SER A 23 10.29 -3.23 -1.26
C SER A 23 10.78 -4.61 -1.68
N LEU A 24 9.85 -5.45 -2.09
CA LEU A 24 10.12 -6.73 -2.72
C LEU A 24 9.03 -7.06 -3.74
N LEU A 25 9.44 -7.41 -4.94
CA LEU A 25 8.60 -7.96 -6.00
C LEU A 25 8.88 -9.46 -6.16
N PRO A 26 7.89 -10.28 -6.54
CA PRO A 26 8.14 -11.67 -6.94
C PRO A 26 9.13 -11.77 -8.10
N ALA A 27 9.75 -12.92 -8.25
CA ALA A 27 10.74 -13.14 -9.31
C ALA A 27 10.13 -13.15 -10.74
N ARG A 28 8.86 -13.57 -10.87
CA ARG A 28 8.19 -13.70 -12.18
C ARG A 28 7.59 -12.37 -12.61
N ARG A 29 8.30 -11.64 -13.47
CA ARG A 29 7.74 -10.50 -14.22
C ARG A 29 6.94 -11.04 -15.41
N VAL A 30 5.73 -10.54 -15.61
CA VAL A 30 4.82 -10.94 -16.69
C VAL A 30 4.49 -9.72 -17.53
N SER A 31 4.90 -9.72 -18.79
CA SER A 31 4.54 -8.69 -19.77
C SER A 31 3.08 -8.83 -20.22
N ASN A 32 2.53 -7.79 -20.83
CA ASN A 32 1.20 -7.87 -21.42
C ASN A 32 1.13 -8.92 -22.56
N ALA A 33 2.20 -9.07 -23.32
CA ALA A 33 2.26 -10.08 -24.40
C ALA A 33 2.19 -11.52 -23.84
N GLU A 34 2.93 -11.80 -22.77
CA GLU A 34 2.89 -13.10 -22.09
C GLU A 34 1.50 -13.35 -21.48
N LEU A 35 0.93 -12.34 -20.77
CA LEU A 35 -0.39 -12.46 -20.19
C LEU A 35 -1.46 -12.67 -21.28
N ALA A 36 -1.38 -11.93 -22.38
CA ALA A 36 -2.30 -12.09 -23.50
C ALA A 36 -2.24 -13.50 -24.12
N ALA A 37 -1.05 -14.09 -24.25
CA ALA A 37 -0.90 -15.45 -24.70
C ALA A 37 -1.50 -16.47 -23.73
N GLU A 38 -1.26 -16.31 -22.41
CA GLU A 38 -1.83 -17.18 -21.37
C GLU A 38 -3.37 -17.09 -21.31
N LEU A 39 -3.93 -15.88 -21.45
CA LEU A 39 -5.37 -15.65 -21.50
C LEU A 39 -6.01 -16.17 -22.78
N GLY A 40 -5.34 -15.97 -23.94
CA GLY A 40 -5.79 -16.47 -25.23
C GLY A 40 -5.92 -18.00 -25.27
N ALA A 41 -5.02 -18.71 -24.58
CA ALA A 41 -5.12 -20.17 -24.43
C ALA A 41 -6.37 -20.61 -23.63
N LYS A 42 -6.98 -19.70 -22.87
CA LYS A 42 -8.26 -19.90 -22.13
C LYS A 42 -9.48 -19.32 -22.86
N GLY A 43 -9.30 -18.76 -24.06
CA GLY A 43 -10.35 -18.13 -24.84
C GLY A 43 -10.67 -16.69 -24.43
N VAL A 44 -9.80 -16.04 -23.65
CA VAL A 44 -9.96 -14.63 -23.24
C VAL A 44 -9.08 -13.75 -24.12
N GLU A 45 -9.70 -13.00 -25.02
CA GLU A 45 -8.99 -12.13 -25.97
C GLU A 45 -8.55 -10.81 -25.33
N THR A 46 -7.27 -10.48 -25.43
CA THR A 46 -6.68 -9.19 -25.05
C THR A 46 -5.39 -8.94 -25.82
N SER A 47 -4.81 -7.74 -25.72
CA SER A 47 -3.52 -7.40 -26.33
C SER A 47 -2.76 -6.38 -25.47
N ASP A 48 -1.45 -6.23 -25.72
CA ASP A 48 -0.63 -5.19 -25.07
C ASP A 48 -1.23 -3.79 -25.29
N GLU A 49 -1.60 -3.46 -26.53
CA GLU A 49 -2.16 -2.16 -26.89
C GLU A 49 -3.47 -1.90 -26.13
N TRP A 50 -4.34 -2.91 -26.04
CA TRP A 50 -5.62 -2.79 -25.33
C TRP A 50 -5.41 -2.53 -23.84
N ILE A 51 -4.46 -3.22 -23.21
CA ILE A 51 -4.13 -3.07 -21.78
C ILE A 51 -3.51 -1.70 -21.53
N VAL A 52 -2.45 -1.34 -22.28
CA VAL A 52 -1.73 -0.07 -22.11
C VAL A 52 -2.66 1.13 -22.32
N GLU A 53 -3.45 1.13 -23.39
CA GLU A 53 -4.38 2.24 -23.68
C GLU A 53 -5.34 2.52 -22.51
N ARG A 54 -5.82 1.48 -21.83
CA ARG A 54 -6.84 1.59 -20.78
C ARG A 54 -6.29 1.79 -19.40
N THR A 55 -5.09 1.29 -19.14
CA THR A 55 -4.56 1.18 -17.78
C THR A 55 -3.20 1.85 -17.58
N GLY A 56 -2.42 1.97 -18.64
CA GLY A 56 -1.01 2.33 -18.60
C GLY A 56 -0.07 1.18 -18.21
N ILE A 57 -0.61 0.00 -17.89
CA ILE A 57 0.17 -1.15 -17.41
C ILE A 57 0.85 -1.85 -18.59
N ARG A 58 2.16 -2.11 -18.47
CA ARG A 58 2.99 -2.86 -19.42
C ARG A 58 3.41 -4.22 -18.88
N ALA A 59 3.58 -4.30 -17.56
CA ALA A 59 3.94 -5.53 -16.87
C ALA A 59 3.35 -5.58 -15.46
N ARG A 60 3.41 -6.76 -14.85
CA ARG A 60 3.13 -7.02 -13.45
C ARG A 60 4.03 -8.16 -12.98
N TYR A 61 3.97 -8.43 -11.69
CA TYR A 61 4.69 -9.53 -11.08
C TYR A 61 3.71 -10.49 -10.45
N PHE A 62 3.93 -11.78 -10.60
CA PHE A 62 3.13 -12.83 -9.98
C PHE A 62 4.00 -13.72 -9.10
N ALA A 63 3.56 -13.92 -7.87
CA ALA A 63 4.14 -14.86 -6.94
C ALA A 63 3.93 -16.30 -7.42
N ASP A 64 4.89 -17.16 -7.17
CA ASP A 64 4.71 -18.60 -7.35
C ASP A 64 3.77 -19.18 -6.28
N ALA A 65 3.43 -20.46 -6.41
CA ALA A 65 2.49 -21.11 -5.50
C ALA A 65 2.98 -21.19 -4.04
N ALA A 66 4.29 -21.13 -3.82
CA ALA A 66 4.90 -21.26 -2.49
C ALA A 66 5.07 -19.90 -1.79
N THR A 67 5.22 -18.82 -2.55
CA THR A 67 5.45 -17.48 -2.01
C THR A 67 4.18 -16.87 -1.45
N THR A 68 4.16 -16.48 -0.18
CA THR A 68 3.01 -15.90 0.51
C THR A 68 3.15 -14.38 0.68
N SER A 69 2.04 -13.71 1.09
CA SER A 69 2.08 -12.28 1.42
C SER A 69 3.09 -11.98 2.52
N SER A 70 3.22 -12.85 3.53
CA SER A 70 4.21 -12.67 4.59
C SER A 70 5.66 -12.89 4.12
N ASP A 71 5.92 -13.67 3.07
CA ASP A 71 7.27 -13.80 2.49
C ASP A 71 7.70 -12.50 1.83
N LEU A 72 6.83 -11.92 1.00
CA LEU A 72 7.06 -10.64 0.36
C LEU A 72 7.19 -9.52 1.40
N ALA A 73 6.28 -9.51 2.39
CA ALA A 73 6.30 -8.54 3.49
C ALA A 73 7.60 -8.59 4.29
N ALA A 74 8.07 -9.79 4.67
CA ALA A 74 9.31 -9.97 5.42
C ALA A 74 10.55 -9.53 4.61
N GLY A 75 10.54 -9.76 3.29
CA GLY A 75 11.61 -9.29 2.40
C GLY A 75 11.65 -7.76 2.31
N ALA A 76 10.49 -7.12 2.04
CA ALA A 76 10.38 -5.66 2.02
C ALA A 76 10.77 -5.04 3.37
N ALA A 77 10.36 -5.68 4.48
CA ALA A 77 10.68 -5.26 5.84
C ALA A 77 12.19 -5.27 6.14
N ARG A 78 12.92 -6.32 5.73
CA ARG A 78 14.38 -6.37 5.90
C ARG A 78 15.06 -5.21 5.18
N ASN A 79 14.65 -4.93 3.95
CA ASN A 79 15.17 -3.81 3.17
C ASN A 79 14.86 -2.45 3.82
N ALA A 80 13.67 -2.29 4.42
CA ALA A 80 13.30 -1.06 5.13
C ALA A 80 14.09 -0.87 6.43
N ILE A 81 14.30 -1.93 7.20
CA ILE A 81 15.10 -1.94 8.44
C ILE A 81 16.56 -1.59 8.12
N GLU A 82 17.14 -2.20 7.08
CA GLU A 82 18.49 -1.89 6.60
C GLU A 82 18.61 -0.42 6.19
N ALA A 83 17.66 0.08 5.38
CA ALA A 83 17.63 1.49 4.94
C ALA A 83 17.45 2.48 6.10
N ALA A 84 16.76 2.07 7.17
CA ALA A 84 16.62 2.88 8.39
C ALA A 84 17.88 2.86 9.28
N GLY A 85 18.85 1.99 9.00
CA GLY A 85 20.06 1.83 9.81
C GLY A 85 19.77 1.33 11.24
N CYS A 86 18.69 0.57 11.43
CA CYS A 86 18.30 0.04 12.74
C CYS A 86 18.34 -1.50 12.76
N LEU A 87 18.22 -2.08 13.95
CA LEU A 87 18.12 -3.53 14.11
C LEU A 87 16.66 -3.96 14.13
N ALA A 88 16.40 -5.21 13.74
CA ALA A 88 15.07 -5.80 13.86
C ALA A 88 14.55 -5.77 15.31
N SER A 89 15.43 -5.91 16.30
CA SER A 89 15.11 -5.81 17.73
C SER A 89 14.69 -4.41 18.19
N ASP A 90 14.91 -3.38 17.38
CA ASP A 90 14.50 -2.01 17.69
C ASP A 90 13.05 -1.73 17.29
N ILE A 91 12.42 -2.64 16.54
CA ILE A 91 11.02 -2.54 16.14
C ILE A 91 10.13 -2.97 17.30
N ASP A 92 9.25 -2.08 17.72
CA ASP A 92 8.33 -2.30 18.83
C ASP A 92 6.84 -2.26 18.44
N LEU A 93 6.55 -2.20 17.11
CA LEU A 93 5.23 -2.34 16.53
C LEU A 93 5.33 -2.85 15.09
N ILE A 94 4.48 -3.80 14.70
CA ILE A 94 4.36 -4.27 13.30
C ILE A 94 2.91 -4.16 12.86
N ILE A 95 2.67 -3.46 11.75
CA ILE A 95 1.35 -3.38 11.11
C ILE A 95 1.49 -3.77 9.65
N VAL A 96 0.70 -4.76 9.22
CA VAL A 96 0.61 -5.18 7.82
C VAL A 96 -0.74 -4.80 7.25
N ALA A 97 -0.73 -4.02 6.17
CA ALA A 97 -1.92 -3.77 5.35
C ALA A 97 -1.99 -4.85 4.27
N THR A 98 -3.00 -5.70 4.33
CA THR A 98 -3.21 -6.78 3.36
C THR A 98 -4.68 -7.17 3.25
N SER A 99 -5.09 -7.60 2.04
CA SER A 99 -6.38 -8.21 1.75
C SER A 99 -6.21 -9.67 1.32
N THR A 100 -4.97 -10.12 1.21
CA THR A 100 -4.58 -11.49 0.81
C THR A 100 -3.68 -12.11 1.88
N PRO A 101 -4.17 -12.26 3.15
CA PRO A 101 -3.38 -12.83 4.22
C PRO A 101 -2.99 -14.28 3.92
N ASP A 102 -1.93 -14.76 4.54
CA ASP A 102 -1.48 -16.16 4.40
C ASP A 102 -2.54 -17.16 4.85
N MET A 103 -3.29 -16.78 5.88
CA MET A 103 -4.35 -17.59 6.47
C MET A 103 -5.38 -16.71 7.21
N VAL A 104 -6.51 -17.31 7.63
CA VAL A 104 -7.57 -16.56 8.33
C VAL A 104 -7.07 -15.96 9.65
N PHE A 105 -6.29 -16.71 10.41
CA PHE A 105 -5.52 -16.30 11.59
C PHE A 105 -4.37 -17.31 11.83
N PRO A 106 -3.26 -16.92 12.47
CA PRO A 106 -2.94 -15.59 12.99
C PRO A 106 -2.79 -14.53 11.90
N SER A 107 -2.65 -13.25 12.31
CA SER A 107 -2.41 -12.16 11.35
C SER A 107 -1.12 -12.34 10.56
N THR A 108 -1.08 -11.82 9.35
CA THR A 108 0.14 -11.78 8.53
C THR A 108 1.28 -11.09 9.25
N ALA A 109 0.97 -10.04 10.03
CA ALA A 109 1.96 -9.34 10.85
C ALA A 109 2.63 -10.24 11.90
N CYS A 110 1.89 -11.16 12.54
CA CYS A 110 2.48 -12.15 13.46
C CYS A 110 3.42 -13.12 12.74
N ILE A 111 3.08 -13.52 11.51
CA ILE A 111 3.93 -14.40 10.71
C ILE A 111 5.20 -13.65 10.28
N VAL A 112 5.07 -12.39 9.85
CA VAL A 112 6.21 -11.51 9.53
C VAL A 112 7.11 -11.31 10.75
N GLN A 113 6.53 -11.06 11.93
CA GLN A 113 7.27 -10.94 13.19
C GLN A 113 8.15 -12.17 13.44
N HIS A 114 7.59 -13.37 13.28
CA HIS A 114 8.32 -14.63 13.40
C HIS A 114 9.45 -14.74 12.36
N LYS A 115 9.16 -14.44 11.07
CA LYS A 115 10.15 -14.49 9.97
C LYS A 115 11.30 -13.50 10.13
N LEU A 116 11.09 -12.40 10.86
CA LEU A 116 12.11 -11.41 11.17
C LEU A 116 12.86 -11.69 12.48
N GLY A 117 12.43 -12.68 13.27
CA GLY A 117 12.99 -12.98 14.57
C GLY A 117 12.69 -11.92 15.64
N ILE A 118 11.66 -11.09 15.41
CA ILE A 118 11.21 -10.07 16.37
C ILE A 118 10.27 -10.73 17.38
N VAL A 119 10.38 -10.36 18.66
CA VAL A 119 9.55 -10.92 19.72
C VAL A 119 8.99 -9.83 20.64
N GLY A 120 7.79 -10.05 21.14
CA GLY A 120 7.20 -9.27 22.25
C GLY A 120 6.54 -7.95 21.88
N CYS A 121 6.64 -7.46 20.64
CA CYS A 121 5.91 -6.26 20.21
C CYS A 121 4.51 -6.61 19.69
N PRO A 122 3.53 -5.66 19.75
CA PRO A 122 2.26 -5.80 19.06
C PRO A 122 2.46 -6.02 17.55
N ALA A 123 1.68 -6.97 16.98
CA ALA A 123 1.69 -7.27 15.55
C ALA A 123 0.26 -7.60 15.10
N PHE A 124 -0.27 -6.84 14.14
CA PHE A 124 -1.64 -7.02 13.65
C PHE A 124 -1.80 -6.52 12.20
N ASP A 125 -2.86 -7.00 11.54
CA ASP A 125 -3.18 -6.60 10.18
C ASP A 125 -4.23 -5.49 10.17
N VAL A 126 -4.17 -4.63 9.13
CA VAL A 126 -5.19 -3.64 8.78
C VAL A 126 -5.76 -4.00 7.41
N GLN A 127 -7.08 -4.16 7.32
CA GLN A 127 -7.76 -4.42 6.06
C GLN A 127 -8.56 -3.20 5.61
N ALA A 128 -8.03 -2.47 4.63
CA ALA A 128 -8.71 -1.39 3.92
C ALA A 128 -8.35 -1.44 2.42
N VAL A 129 -8.08 -2.63 1.92
CA VAL A 129 -7.73 -2.96 0.53
C VAL A 129 -6.64 -2.00 0.02
N CYS A 130 -6.83 -1.37 -1.15
CA CYS A 130 -5.82 -0.51 -1.77
C CYS A 130 -5.50 0.77 -0.97
N SER A 131 -6.37 1.20 -0.04
CA SER A 131 -6.07 2.29 0.92
C SER A 131 -5.40 1.79 2.20
N GLY A 132 -5.19 0.48 2.34
CA GLY A 132 -4.69 -0.15 3.56
C GLY A 132 -3.39 0.45 4.08
N PHE A 133 -2.45 0.82 3.20
CA PHE A 133 -1.19 1.39 3.63
C PHE A 133 -1.33 2.76 4.30
N VAL A 134 -2.16 3.68 3.76
CA VAL A 134 -2.38 4.99 4.39
C VAL A 134 -3.15 4.86 5.71
N TYR A 135 -4.03 3.85 5.84
CA TYR A 135 -4.66 3.50 7.11
C TYR A 135 -3.65 2.97 8.13
N ALA A 136 -2.82 2.00 7.74
CA ALA A 136 -1.79 1.42 8.60
C ALA A 136 -0.77 2.48 9.07
N LEU A 137 -0.36 3.38 8.16
CA LEU A 137 0.55 4.47 8.46
C LEU A 137 -0.05 5.45 9.48
N THR A 138 -1.34 5.79 9.33
CA THR A 138 -2.08 6.65 10.27
C THR A 138 -2.21 6.00 11.65
N VAL A 139 -2.50 4.69 11.71
CA VAL A 139 -2.57 3.95 12.98
C VAL A 139 -1.21 3.91 13.67
N ALA A 140 -0.14 3.64 12.92
CA ALA A 140 1.23 3.64 13.46
C ALA A 140 1.62 5.03 13.99
N ASP A 141 1.33 6.10 13.26
CA ASP A 141 1.56 7.48 13.71
C ASP A 141 0.86 7.76 15.03
N ALA A 142 -0.42 7.41 15.15
CA ALA A 142 -1.18 7.60 16.37
C ALA A 142 -0.58 6.82 17.55
N MET A 143 -0.19 5.56 17.36
CA MET A 143 0.42 4.73 18.40
C MET A 143 1.79 5.25 18.84
N ILE A 144 2.59 5.77 17.93
CA ILE A 144 3.88 6.38 18.27
C ILE A 144 3.66 7.71 19.02
N ARG A 145 2.81 8.58 18.52
CA ARG A 145 2.54 9.90 19.13
C ARG A 145 1.90 9.81 20.51
N THR A 146 1.19 8.72 20.79
CA THR A 146 0.65 8.46 22.14
C THR A 146 1.62 7.72 23.05
N GLY A 147 2.83 7.41 22.58
CA GLY A 147 3.86 6.73 23.37
C GLY A 147 3.66 5.22 23.52
N THR A 148 2.71 4.63 22.78
CA THR A 148 2.48 3.16 22.77
C THR A 148 3.61 2.41 22.08
N ALA A 149 4.23 3.02 21.07
CA ALA A 149 5.40 2.53 20.35
C ALA A 149 6.39 3.68 20.10
N ARG A 150 7.61 3.35 19.72
CA ARG A 150 8.66 4.30 19.33
C ARG A 150 9.10 4.11 17.90
N ARG A 151 9.07 2.87 17.40
CA ARG A 151 9.51 2.51 16.06
C ARG A 151 8.61 1.42 15.49
N ALA A 152 7.82 1.78 14.50
CA ALA A 152 6.88 0.89 13.85
C ALA A 152 7.38 0.44 12.48
N LEU A 153 7.20 -0.83 12.17
CA LEU A 153 7.31 -1.37 10.82
C LEU A 153 5.92 -1.40 10.19
N VAL A 154 5.71 -0.60 9.15
CA VAL A 154 4.44 -0.50 8.44
C VAL A 154 4.61 -1.06 7.04
N ILE A 155 3.82 -2.05 6.69
CA ILE A 155 3.98 -2.85 5.47
C ILE A 155 2.67 -2.88 4.70
N GLY A 156 2.72 -2.71 3.38
CA GLY A 156 1.67 -3.11 2.45
C GLY A 156 2.14 -4.34 1.68
N ALA A 157 1.40 -5.44 1.71
CA ALA A 157 1.81 -6.70 1.08
C ALA A 157 0.62 -7.45 0.51
N GLU A 158 0.74 -7.90 -0.75
CA GLU A 158 -0.34 -8.60 -1.43
C GLU A 158 0.17 -9.69 -2.37
N VAL A 159 -0.55 -10.81 -2.40
CA VAL A 159 -0.53 -11.81 -3.47
C VAL A 159 -1.91 -11.80 -4.13
N PHE A 160 -2.20 -10.71 -4.84
CA PHE A 160 -3.53 -10.42 -5.39
C PHE A 160 -3.89 -11.36 -6.54
N SER A 161 -2.89 -11.92 -7.23
CA SER A 161 -3.06 -12.90 -8.29
C SER A 161 -3.87 -14.15 -7.86
N ARG A 162 -3.91 -14.47 -6.56
CA ARG A 162 -4.64 -15.63 -6.02
C ARG A 162 -6.16 -15.46 -5.96
N ILE A 163 -6.63 -14.24 -6.01
CA ILE A 163 -8.06 -13.92 -5.96
C ILE A 163 -8.61 -13.38 -7.28
N LEU A 164 -7.81 -13.44 -8.37
CA LEU A 164 -8.21 -13.01 -9.70
C LEU A 164 -8.94 -14.13 -10.45
N ASP A 165 -10.02 -13.76 -11.14
CA ASP A 165 -10.63 -14.61 -12.18
C ASP A 165 -9.91 -14.35 -13.51
N PHE A 166 -9.06 -15.28 -13.93
CA PHE A 166 -8.35 -15.19 -15.21
C PHE A 166 -9.26 -15.44 -16.44
N ASN A 167 -10.58 -15.59 -16.24
CA ASN A 167 -11.58 -15.52 -17.30
C ASN A 167 -12.22 -14.11 -17.40
N ASP A 168 -11.98 -13.24 -16.43
CA ASP A 168 -12.44 -11.85 -16.44
C ASP A 168 -11.31 -10.91 -16.85
N ARG A 169 -11.28 -10.57 -18.15
CA ARG A 169 -10.33 -9.59 -18.70
C ARG A 169 -10.41 -8.22 -18.02
N GLY A 170 -11.57 -7.87 -17.46
CA GLY A 170 -11.79 -6.56 -16.82
C GLY A 170 -10.96 -6.37 -15.57
N THR A 171 -10.55 -7.46 -14.91
CA THR A 171 -9.81 -7.44 -13.65
C THR A 171 -8.43 -8.06 -13.75
N CYS A 172 -8.28 -9.24 -14.37
CA CYS A 172 -7.02 -9.99 -14.33
C CYS A 172 -5.83 -9.28 -15.00
N VAL A 173 -6.06 -8.34 -15.89
CA VAL A 173 -5.02 -7.55 -16.56
C VAL A 173 -4.50 -6.38 -15.69
N LEU A 174 -5.18 -6.07 -14.58
CA LEU A 174 -4.86 -4.90 -13.76
C LEU A 174 -3.86 -5.21 -12.65
N PHE A 175 -4.07 -6.32 -11.96
CA PHE A 175 -3.43 -6.56 -10.66
C PHE A 175 -2.11 -7.32 -10.78
N GLY A 176 -1.25 -7.10 -9.78
CA GLY A 176 -0.01 -7.82 -9.55
C GLY A 176 0.25 -8.01 -8.06
N ASP A 177 1.36 -8.69 -7.76
CA ASP A 177 1.78 -9.06 -6.43
C ASP A 177 3.02 -8.26 -6.03
N GLY A 178 3.19 -8.03 -4.73
CA GLY A 178 4.36 -7.33 -4.21
C GLY A 178 4.20 -6.89 -2.77
N ALA A 179 5.27 -6.37 -2.20
CA ALA A 179 5.27 -5.74 -0.89
C ALA A 179 6.16 -4.51 -0.86
N GLY A 180 5.72 -3.51 -0.10
CA GLY A 180 6.54 -2.36 0.27
C GLY A 180 6.41 -2.09 1.77
N ALA A 181 7.46 -1.56 2.37
CA ALA A 181 7.54 -1.32 3.80
C ALA A 181 8.22 0.00 4.12
N VAL A 182 7.85 0.58 5.26
CA VAL A 182 8.58 1.69 5.86
C VAL A 182 8.85 1.41 7.34
N VAL A 183 9.97 1.91 7.82
CA VAL A 183 10.21 2.08 9.25
C VAL A 183 9.79 3.49 9.62
N LEU A 184 8.78 3.61 10.49
CA LEU A 184 8.29 4.85 11.04
C LEU A 184 8.83 5.00 12.47
N GLU A 185 9.42 6.14 12.82
CA GLU A 185 9.95 6.37 14.15
C GLU A 185 9.52 7.71 14.76
N ALA A 186 9.53 7.78 16.08
CA ALA A 186 9.26 8.99 16.83
C ALA A 186 10.23 10.11 16.44
N SER A 187 9.72 11.34 16.30
CA SER A 187 10.50 12.52 15.89
C SER A 187 10.00 13.80 16.55
N ASP A 188 10.92 14.68 16.92
CA ASP A 188 10.62 16.05 17.33
C ASP A 188 10.61 17.03 16.13
N ALA A 189 11.24 16.63 15.02
CA ALA A 189 11.19 17.36 13.75
C ALA A 189 9.95 16.97 12.94
N PRO A 190 9.42 17.86 12.09
CA PRO A 190 8.32 17.53 11.19
C PRO A 190 8.57 16.26 10.37
N GLY A 191 7.55 15.45 10.23
CA GLY A 191 7.51 14.22 9.48
C GLY A 191 6.09 14.00 9.00
N LEU A 192 5.29 13.07 9.57
CA LEU A 192 3.86 13.02 9.27
C LEU A 192 3.19 14.28 9.81
N LEU A 193 2.62 15.09 8.90
CA LEU A 193 2.00 16.38 9.20
C LEU A 193 0.50 16.25 9.43
N ALA A 194 -0.18 15.51 8.55
CA ALA A 194 -1.62 15.35 8.60
C ALA A 194 -2.07 14.07 7.91
N THR A 195 -3.17 13.51 8.40
CA THR A 195 -3.86 12.36 7.81
C THR A 195 -5.35 12.65 7.65
N ASP A 196 -5.96 12.03 6.63
CA ASP A 196 -7.38 12.13 6.37
C ASP A 196 -7.90 10.78 5.87
N LEU A 197 -8.75 10.10 6.65
CA LEU A 197 -9.24 8.75 6.37
C LEU A 197 -10.76 8.71 6.35
N HIS A 198 -11.33 8.00 5.40
CA HIS A 198 -12.78 7.86 5.21
C HIS A 198 -13.19 6.49 4.70
N ALA A 199 -14.43 6.11 4.98
CA ALA A 199 -15.09 4.95 4.39
C ALA A 199 -16.56 5.25 4.09
N ASP A 200 -17.11 4.59 3.05
CA ASP A 200 -18.53 4.60 2.74
C ASP A 200 -19.02 3.19 2.39
N GLY A 201 -19.60 2.51 3.36
CA GLY A 201 -20.09 1.13 3.24
C GLY A 201 -21.27 0.95 2.26
N ARG A 202 -21.89 2.05 1.78
CA ARG A 202 -22.94 1.96 0.73
C ARG A 202 -22.40 1.41 -0.60
N HIS A 203 -21.09 1.42 -0.80
CA HIS A 203 -20.42 1.01 -2.02
C HIS A 203 -19.70 -0.35 -1.89
N VAL A 204 -20.03 -1.16 -0.88
CA VAL A 204 -19.36 -2.44 -0.63
C VAL A 204 -19.34 -3.39 -1.84
N GLY A 205 -20.35 -3.34 -2.67
CA GLY A 205 -20.49 -4.25 -3.83
C GLY A 205 -19.70 -3.88 -5.09
N ILE A 206 -19.11 -2.66 -5.17
CA ILE A 206 -18.46 -2.21 -6.42
C ILE A 206 -17.02 -2.75 -6.56
N LEU A 207 -16.39 -3.17 -5.47
CA LEU A 207 -15.06 -3.79 -5.44
C LEU A 207 -14.97 -4.67 -4.20
N CYS A 208 -15.10 -5.98 -4.38
CA CYS A 208 -15.13 -6.95 -3.28
C CYS A 208 -14.71 -8.35 -3.72
N VAL A 209 -14.40 -9.17 -2.73
CA VAL A 209 -14.32 -10.64 -2.83
C VAL A 209 -15.40 -11.20 -1.92
N PRO A 210 -16.54 -11.69 -2.46
CA PRO A 210 -17.71 -12.08 -1.65
C PRO A 210 -17.51 -13.39 -0.86
N GLY A 211 -16.44 -14.15 -1.14
CA GLY A 211 -16.17 -15.43 -0.51
C GLY A 211 -15.71 -15.30 0.94
N THR A 212 -16.15 -16.23 1.77
CA THR A 212 -15.71 -16.37 3.15
C THR A 212 -15.55 -17.84 3.54
N VAL A 213 -14.77 -18.09 4.61
CA VAL A 213 -14.61 -19.46 5.14
C VAL A 213 -15.70 -19.73 6.20
N SER A 214 -16.46 -20.80 6.02
CA SER A 214 -17.49 -21.24 6.96
C SER A 214 -17.65 -22.76 6.91
N GLY A 215 -17.71 -23.40 8.08
CA GLY A 215 -17.89 -24.85 8.18
C GLY A 215 -16.80 -25.68 7.46
N GLY A 216 -15.58 -25.16 7.36
CA GLY A 216 -14.47 -25.82 6.67
C GLY A 216 -14.51 -25.72 5.14
N GLN A 217 -15.41 -24.89 4.61
CA GLN A 217 -15.58 -24.66 3.16
C GLN A 217 -15.55 -23.17 2.84
N VAL A 218 -15.24 -22.83 1.58
CA VAL A 218 -15.41 -21.47 1.06
C VAL A 218 -16.87 -21.32 0.64
N LEU A 219 -17.58 -20.37 1.26
CA LEU A 219 -18.93 -19.96 0.87
C LEU A 219 -18.87 -18.67 0.08
N GLY A 220 -19.71 -18.57 -0.97
CA GLY A 220 -19.71 -17.44 -1.89
C GLY A 220 -18.61 -17.55 -2.94
N ASP A 221 -18.43 -16.46 -3.72
CA ASP A 221 -17.41 -16.42 -4.78
C ASP A 221 -16.07 -15.94 -4.19
N PRO A 222 -15.01 -16.78 -4.22
CA PRO A 222 -13.70 -16.40 -3.68
C PRO A 222 -12.90 -15.46 -4.60
N LEU A 223 -13.46 -15.09 -5.75
CA LEU A 223 -12.76 -14.29 -6.75
C LEU A 223 -13.23 -12.83 -6.72
N LEU A 224 -12.32 -11.96 -7.11
CA LEU A 224 -12.54 -10.52 -7.17
C LEU A 224 -13.67 -10.15 -8.11
N LYS A 225 -14.55 -9.25 -7.65
CA LYS A 225 -15.59 -8.59 -8.44
C LYS A 225 -15.35 -7.09 -8.42
N MET A 226 -15.44 -6.44 -9.60
CA MET A 226 -15.21 -5.01 -9.72
C MET A 226 -16.12 -4.37 -10.78
N ASP A 227 -16.83 -3.31 -10.37
CA ASP A 227 -17.40 -2.34 -11.31
C ASP A 227 -16.39 -1.21 -11.54
N GLY A 228 -15.56 -1.35 -12.57
CA GLY A 228 -14.46 -0.41 -12.84
C GLY A 228 -14.94 1.01 -13.13
N GLN A 229 -16.16 1.21 -13.67
CA GLN A 229 -16.71 2.55 -13.95
C GLN A 229 -17.13 3.23 -12.65
N ALA A 230 -17.82 2.53 -11.76
CA ALA A 230 -18.21 3.05 -10.46
C ALA A 230 -16.98 3.36 -9.60
N VAL A 231 -15.98 2.47 -9.56
CA VAL A 231 -14.71 2.68 -8.87
C VAL A 231 -14.00 3.93 -9.39
N PHE A 232 -13.86 4.09 -10.73
CA PHE A 232 -13.22 5.26 -11.31
C PHE A 232 -13.92 6.57 -10.92
N LYS A 233 -15.25 6.60 -11.06
CA LYS A 233 -16.07 7.79 -10.77
C LYS A 233 -15.93 8.25 -9.33
N LEU A 234 -15.92 7.31 -8.37
CA LEU A 234 -15.76 7.62 -6.94
C LEU A 234 -14.30 8.02 -6.63
N ALA A 235 -13.33 7.24 -7.08
CA ALA A 235 -11.92 7.44 -6.77
C ALA A 235 -11.44 8.86 -7.08
N VAL A 236 -11.75 9.37 -8.28
CA VAL A 236 -11.30 10.69 -8.73
C VAL A 236 -11.81 11.82 -7.83
N GLY A 237 -13.03 11.70 -7.29
CA GLY A 237 -13.60 12.73 -6.41
C GLY A 237 -13.07 12.67 -4.99
N VAL A 238 -12.99 11.46 -4.41
CA VAL A 238 -12.61 11.28 -3.01
C VAL A 238 -11.11 11.51 -2.78
N LEU A 239 -10.24 11.17 -3.74
CA LEU A 239 -8.79 11.42 -3.64
C LEU A 239 -8.49 12.92 -3.57
N GLU A 240 -9.05 13.73 -4.49
CA GLU A 240 -8.89 15.19 -4.44
C GLU A 240 -9.38 15.76 -3.10
N ALA A 241 -10.56 15.35 -2.64
CA ALA A 241 -11.14 15.85 -1.40
C ALA A 241 -10.26 15.53 -0.18
N SER A 242 -9.76 14.30 -0.09
CA SER A 242 -8.91 13.84 1.00
C SER A 242 -7.55 14.55 1.01
N ALA A 243 -6.91 14.71 -0.16
CA ALA A 243 -5.68 15.48 -0.25
C ALA A 243 -5.85 16.92 0.22
N ARG A 244 -6.92 17.60 -0.22
CA ARG A 244 -7.22 18.97 0.21
C ARG A 244 -7.49 19.06 1.71
N ALA A 245 -8.16 18.07 2.29
CA ALA A 245 -8.42 18.01 3.73
C ALA A 245 -7.10 17.82 4.51
N ALA A 246 -6.22 16.93 4.08
CA ALA A 246 -4.91 16.74 4.70
C ALA A 246 -4.04 18.02 4.62
N LEU A 247 -4.01 18.68 3.45
CA LEU A 247 -3.32 19.96 3.27
C LEU A 247 -3.87 21.04 4.21
N ALA A 248 -5.20 21.18 4.29
CA ALA A 248 -5.83 22.17 5.17
C ALA A 248 -5.51 21.93 6.65
N LYS A 249 -5.51 20.65 7.11
CA LYS A 249 -5.12 20.26 8.47
C LYS A 249 -3.67 20.66 8.79
N ALA A 250 -2.78 20.59 7.79
CA ALA A 250 -1.37 20.95 7.94
C ALA A 250 -1.08 22.45 7.71
N GLY A 251 -2.07 23.25 7.32
CA GLY A 251 -1.85 24.66 6.91
C GLY A 251 -1.03 24.80 5.64
N ARG A 252 -1.07 23.81 4.76
CA ARG A 252 -0.33 23.74 3.50
C ARG A 252 -1.28 23.85 2.29
N THR A 253 -0.70 24.03 1.12
CA THR A 253 -1.39 24.12 -0.18
C THR A 253 -0.84 23.06 -1.14
N ALA A 254 -1.50 22.83 -2.27
CA ALA A 254 -1.01 21.89 -3.29
C ALA A 254 0.33 22.35 -3.92
N ALA A 255 0.67 23.64 -3.83
CA ALA A 255 1.96 24.15 -4.32
C ALA A 255 3.14 23.69 -3.46
N ASP A 256 2.88 23.35 -2.20
CA ASP A 256 3.90 22.89 -1.25
C ASP A 256 4.25 21.40 -1.46
N ILE A 257 3.48 20.66 -2.28
CA ILE A 257 3.77 19.25 -2.57
C ILE A 257 4.89 19.15 -3.60
N ASP A 258 5.98 18.48 -3.23
CA ASP A 258 7.03 18.11 -4.17
C ASP A 258 6.65 16.85 -4.96
N TRP A 259 6.13 15.83 -4.29
CA TRP A 259 5.76 14.57 -4.92
C TRP A 259 4.39 14.07 -4.48
N LEU A 260 3.58 13.68 -5.47
CA LEU A 260 2.33 12.93 -5.28
C LEU A 260 2.60 11.45 -5.52
N ILE A 261 2.29 10.61 -4.53
CA ILE A 261 2.43 9.16 -4.59
C ILE A 261 1.03 8.53 -4.38
N PRO A 262 0.21 8.49 -5.44
CA PRO A 262 -1.11 7.90 -5.33
C PRO A 262 -1.04 6.37 -5.41
N HIS A 263 -2.09 5.70 -4.94
CA HIS A 263 -2.32 4.30 -5.25
C HIS A 263 -2.19 4.05 -6.75
N GLN A 264 -1.41 3.05 -7.12
CA GLN A 264 -1.05 2.70 -8.50
C GLN A 264 -2.14 1.82 -9.14
N ALA A 265 -3.38 2.33 -9.21
CA ALA A 265 -4.51 1.56 -9.74
C ALA A 265 -4.56 1.57 -11.27
N ASN A 266 -4.42 2.76 -11.84
CA ASN A 266 -4.60 3.04 -13.25
C ASN A 266 -4.08 4.44 -13.57
N ILE A 267 -3.31 4.57 -14.64
CA ILE A 267 -2.71 5.87 -15.03
C ILE A 267 -3.75 6.99 -15.22
N ARG A 268 -4.96 6.65 -15.66
CA ARG A 268 -6.02 7.65 -15.88
C ARG A 268 -6.57 8.24 -14.57
N ILE A 269 -6.65 7.42 -13.49
CA ILE A 269 -7.01 7.91 -12.15
C ILE A 269 -5.92 8.86 -11.66
N MET A 270 -4.65 8.46 -11.76
CA MET A 270 -3.51 9.27 -11.33
C MET A 270 -3.44 10.62 -12.07
N GLN A 271 -3.61 10.61 -13.40
CA GLN A 271 -3.69 11.82 -14.23
C GLN A 271 -4.86 12.73 -13.83
N SER A 272 -6.01 12.13 -13.53
CA SER A 272 -7.20 12.89 -13.12
C SER A 272 -6.99 13.55 -11.76
N THR A 273 -6.40 12.83 -10.79
CA THR A 273 -6.07 13.36 -9.46
C THR A 273 -5.05 14.50 -9.57
N ALA A 274 -3.94 14.30 -10.27
CA ALA A 274 -2.93 15.32 -10.49
C ALA A 274 -3.53 16.61 -11.10
N ARG A 275 -4.36 16.46 -12.14
CA ARG A 275 -5.04 17.58 -12.79
C ARG A 275 -5.94 18.36 -11.83
N ARG A 276 -6.71 17.66 -10.97
CA ARG A 276 -7.60 18.29 -9.97
C ARG A 276 -6.83 19.01 -8.88
N LEU A 277 -5.66 18.50 -8.49
CA LEU A 277 -4.74 19.15 -7.59
C LEU A 277 -3.90 20.26 -8.27
N LYS A 278 -4.06 20.45 -9.60
CA LYS A 278 -3.28 21.37 -10.43
C LYS A 278 -1.78 21.07 -10.40
N MET A 279 -1.43 19.80 -10.31
CA MET A 279 -0.05 19.31 -10.32
C MET A 279 0.34 18.79 -11.72
N SER A 280 1.60 18.99 -12.12
CA SER A 280 2.17 18.32 -13.30
C SER A 280 2.37 16.83 -13.03
N MET A 281 2.21 15.99 -14.06
CA MET A 281 2.53 14.56 -13.98
C MET A 281 4.01 14.30 -13.68
N ASP A 282 4.91 15.25 -13.92
CA ASP A 282 6.34 15.13 -13.56
C ASP A 282 6.55 15.04 -12.05
N LYS A 283 5.62 15.57 -11.25
CA LYS A 283 5.59 15.48 -9.79
C LYS A 283 4.83 14.25 -9.28
N VAL A 284 4.36 13.36 -10.15
CA VAL A 284 3.67 12.13 -9.77
C VAL A 284 4.62 10.94 -9.89
N ILE A 285 4.71 10.16 -8.83
CA ILE A 285 5.44 8.90 -8.88
C ILE A 285 4.55 7.86 -9.56
N VAL A 286 5.04 7.32 -10.67
CA VAL A 286 4.36 6.32 -11.49
C VAL A 286 5.20 5.05 -11.49
N THR A 287 4.61 3.93 -11.09
CA THR A 287 5.18 2.58 -11.16
C THR A 287 4.13 1.56 -11.64
N VAL A 288 2.91 2.02 -11.89
CA VAL A 288 1.80 1.16 -12.35
C VAL A 288 2.11 0.52 -13.69
N ASP A 289 2.91 1.15 -14.52
CA ASP A 289 3.34 0.63 -15.82
C ASP A 289 4.16 -0.66 -15.70
N GLU A 290 5.00 -0.78 -14.68
CA GLU A 290 5.88 -1.94 -14.47
C GLU A 290 5.37 -2.92 -13.40
N HIS A 291 4.66 -2.41 -12.37
CA HIS A 291 4.23 -3.26 -11.25
C HIS A 291 2.77 -3.71 -11.35
N GLY A 292 1.96 -3.06 -12.22
CA GLY A 292 0.50 -3.18 -12.17
C GLY A 292 -0.08 -2.62 -10.87
N ASN A 293 -1.32 -2.99 -10.58
CA ASN A 293 -1.99 -2.65 -9.34
C ASN A 293 -1.67 -3.70 -8.26
N THR A 294 -0.80 -3.37 -7.32
CA THR A 294 -0.43 -4.24 -6.19
C THR A 294 -1.22 -3.91 -4.92
N SER A 295 -2.43 -3.35 -5.04
CA SER A 295 -3.33 -3.03 -3.92
C SER A 295 -2.63 -2.24 -2.79
N ALA A 296 -2.65 -2.73 -1.54
CA ALA A 296 -2.03 -2.07 -0.40
C ALA A 296 -0.51 -1.88 -0.53
N ALA A 297 0.17 -2.70 -1.31
CA ALA A 297 1.61 -2.60 -1.53
C ALA A 297 2.00 -1.47 -2.49
N SER A 298 1.06 -0.93 -3.29
CA SER A 298 1.38 -0.05 -4.41
C SER A 298 2.03 1.27 -4.00
N ILE A 299 1.55 1.91 -2.94
CA ILE A 299 2.10 3.17 -2.44
C ILE A 299 3.51 2.97 -1.87
N PRO A 300 3.76 2.04 -0.94
CA PRO A 300 5.10 1.86 -0.38
C PRO A 300 6.11 1.30 -1.40
N LEU A 301 5.68 0.50 -2.38
CA LEU A 301 6.52 0.12 -3.53
C LEU A 301 6.95 1.33 -4.35
N ALA A 302 6.00 2.20 -4.72
CA ALA A 302 6.27 3.41 -5.48
C ALA A 302 7.18 4.38 -4.71
N LEU A 303 6.96 4.51 -3.40
CA LEU A 303 7.80 5.32 -2.52
C LEU A 303 9.24 4.79 -2.50
N ASP A 304 9.45 3.49 -2.27
CA ASP A 304 10.80 2.91 -2.22
C ASP A 304 11.54 3.05 -3.57
N VAL A 305 10.87 2.81 -4.69
CA VAL A 305 11.44 3.02 -6.03
C VAL A 305 11.88 4.48 -6.23
N ALA A 306 11.06 5.43 -5.82
CA ALA A 306 11.36 6.84 -5.98
C ALA A 306 12.50 7.31 -5.06
N VAL A 307 12.57 6.79 -3.84
CA VAL A 307 13.67 7.06 -2.89
C VAL A 307 14.98 6.45 -3.41
N ARG A 308 14.98 5.18 -3.82
CA ARG A 308 16.18 4.50 -4.33
C ARG A 308 16.70 5.09 -5.63
N SER A 309 15.82 5.62 -6.48
CA SER A 309 16.24 6.31 -7.71
C SER A 309 16.71 7.75 -7.49
N GLY A 310 16.65 8.26 -6.25
CA GLY A 310 17.05 9.62 -5.90
C GLY A 310 16.04 10.70 -6.33
N ARG A 311 14.86 10.31 -6.83
CA ARG A 311 13.78 11.28 -7.15
C ARG A 311 13.25 11.94 -5.90
N ILE A 312 13.00 11.16 -4.84
CA ILE A 312 12.59 11.67 -3.54
C ILE A 312 13.82 11.79 -2.64
N GLN A 313 13.97 12.95 -2.02
CA GLN A 313 15.08 13.28 -1.13
C GLN A 313 14.58 13.75 0.24
N ARG A 314 15.46 13.70 1.24
CA ARG A 314 15.16 14.24 2.57
C ARG A 314 14.84 15.73 2.48
N GLY A 315 13.70 16.12 3.05
CA GLY A 315 13.18 17.49 3.00
C GLY A 315 12.06 17.69 1.97
N ASP A 316 11.80 16.72 1.08
CA ASP A 316 10.67 16.81 0.16
C ASP A 316 9.34 16.62 0.90
N THR A 317 8.33 17.37 0.50
CA THR A 317 6.94 17.20 0.97
C THR A 317 6.20 16.23 0.08
N LEU A 318 5.71 15.15 0.67
CA LEU A 318 5.03 14.05 -0.01
C LEU A 318 3.55 14.03 0.32
N MET A 319 2.71 13.81 -0.71
CA MET A 319 1.31 13.45 -0.56
C MET A 319 1.11 11.99 -0.97
N LEU A 320 0.74 11.13 -0.02
CA LEU A 320 0.35 9.74 -0.27
C LEU A 320 -1.17 9.67 -0.33
N GLU A 321 -1.75 8.97 -1.32
CA GLU A 321 -3.20 8.84 -1.47
C GLU A 321 -3.59 7.40 -1.76
N GLY A 322 -4.55 6.88 -1.00
CA GLY A 322 -5.10 5.54 -1.17
C GLY A 322 -6.60 5.55 -1.41
N VAL A 323 -7.06 4.63 -2.26
CA VAL A 323 -8.48 4.36 -2.49
C VAL A 323 -8.68 2.88 -2.77
N GLY A 324 -9.69 2.26 -2.17
CA GLY A 324 -9.90 0.82 -2.26
C GLY A 324 -11.32 0.35 -1.97
N GLY A 325 -11.52 -0.96 -2.07
CA GLY A 325 -12.79 -1.59 -1.73
C GLY A 325 -13.27 -1.22 -0.32
N GLY A 326 -14.58 -1.22 -0.15
CA GLY A 326 -15.20 -0.89 1.11
C GLY A 326 -16.42 0.05 0.99
N PHE A 327 -16.44 1.20 0.36
CA PHE A 327 -15.34 1.91 -0.28
C PHE A 327 -14.51 2.68 0.74
N THR A 328 -13.19 2.58 0.68
CA THR A 328 -12.29 3.24 1.64
C THR A 328 -11.32 4.16 0.91
N TRP A 329 -10.92 5.27 1.53
CA TRP A 329 -9.93 6.18 0.97
C TRP A 329 -9.24 7.00 2.04
N GLY A 330 -8.13 7.62 1.68
CA GLY A 330 -7.42 8.51 2.57
C GLY A 330 -6.18 9.12 1.95
N ALA A 331 -5.65 10.11 2.65
CA ALA A 331 -4.43 10.80 2.30
C ALA A 331 -3.53 11.00 3.54
N VAL A 332 -2.22 11.00 3.30
CA VAL A 332 -1.19 11.31 4.29
C VAL A 332 -0.27 12.35 3.70
N LEU A 333 -0.13 13.50 4.36
CA LEU A 333 0.85 14.53 4.04
C LEU A 333 2.03 14.41 5.00
N LEU A 334 3.24 14.37 4.47
CA LEU A 334 4.45 14.27 5.27
C LEU A 334 5.64 15.02 4.65
N ASP A 335 6.57 15.44 5.50
CA ASP A 335 7.92 15.85 5.11
C ASP A 335 8.85 14.63 5.27
N PHE A 336 9.63 14.29 4.22
CA PHE A 336 10.41 13.05 4.12
C PHE A 336 11.80 13.13 4.75
#